data_bc4b0eeaca2f3d71bb4c89d0aadaf0b0
#
_entry.id   bc4b0eeaca2f3d71bb4c89d0aadaf0b0
#
_cell.length_a   1.000
_cell.length_b   1.000
_cell.length_c   1.000
_cell.angle_alpha   90.00
_cell.angle_beta   90.00
_cell.angle_gamma   90.00
#
_symmetry.space_group_name_H-M   'P 1'
#
loop_
_entity.id
_entity.type
_entity.pdbx_description
1 polymer ?
#
loop_
_entity_poly.entity_id
_entity_poly.type
_entity_poly.pdbx_seq_one_letter_code
_entity_poly.pdbx_strand_id
1 'polypeptide(L)'
;MSEAALEEAGELSAVAEYKRIFKEVLDNRPSGMRLRLAHAMGKNRSFVSQISNPIYPVPIPVHHLNTIFEVCHFAPPTKVAFLKAYARAHPRRMGRLDEIPRERTIMLHLPDLGNSKRNALLDSLLQEFARRLIAILQDEK
;
A
#
# COMPACT_ATOMS: atom_id res chain seq x y z
N MET A 1 8.43 -21.64 -28.80
CA MET A 1 8.64 -20.70 -27.71
C MET A 1 9.14 -21.47 -26.50
N SER A 2 10.24 -21.03 -25.89
CA SER A 2 10.82 -21.72 -24.72
C SER A 2 10.00 -21.44 -23.47
N GLU A 3 10.10 -22.32 -22.45
CA GLU A 3 9.45 -22.09 -21.16
C GLU A 3 9.89 -20.77 -20.53
N ALA A 4 11.18 -20.42 -20.63
CA ALA A 4 11.72 -19.16 -20.13
C ALA A 4 11.05 -17.95 -20.78
N ALA A 5 10.80 -18.00 -22.11
CA ALA A 5 10.12 -16.92 -22.81
C ALA A 5 8.64 -16.78 -22.39
N LEU A 6 7.98 -17.91 -22.10
CA LEU A 6 6.60 -17.92 -21.62
C LEU A 6 6.51 -17.36 -20.19
N GLU A 7 7.45 -17.73 -19.33
CA GLU A 7 7.52 -17.19 -17.95
C GLU A 7 7.76 -15.69 -17.96
N GLU A 8 8.71 -15.22 -18.78
CA GLU A 8 9.00 -13.80 -18.91
C GLU A 8 7.78 -13.01 -19.42
N ALA A 9 7.08 -13.53 -20.43
CA ALA A 9 5.87 -12.91 -20.94
C ALA A 9 4.76 -12.88 -19.88
N GLY A 10 4.65 -13.93 -19.08
CA GLY A 10 3.70 -14.01 -17.97
C GLY A 10 4.02 -12.99 -16.87
N GLU A 11 5.30 -12.84 -16.51
CA GLU A 11 5.74 -11.84 -15.54
C GLU A 11 5.45 -10.42 -16.01
N LEU A 12 5.76 -10.09 -17.25
CA LEU A 12 5.50 -8.77 -17.83
C LEU A 12 4.00 -8.47 -17.86
N SER A 13 3.16 -9.46 -18.16
CA SER A 13 1.71 -9.31 -18.14
C SER A 13 1.17 -9.05 -16.73
N ALA A 14 1.70 -9.76 -15.72
CA ALA A 14 1.32 -9.57 -14.33
C ALA A 14 1.78 -8.21 -13.79
N VAL A 15 2.98 -7.76 -14.17
CA VAL A 15 3.47 -6.41 -13.85
C VAL A 15 2.53 -5.36 -14.42
N ALA A 16 2.14 -5.48 -15.68
CA ALA A 16 1.20 -4.57 -16.30
C ALA A 16 -0.16 -4.56 -15.58
N GLU A 17 -0.61 -5.71 -15.11
CA GLU A 17 -1.89 -5.84 -14.41
C GLU A 17 -1.89 -5.06 -13.09
N TYR A 18 -0.92 -5.25 -12.22
CA TYR A 18 -0.91 -4.50 -10.96
C TYR A 18 -0.67 -3.00 -11.17
N LYS A 19 0.07 -2.62 -12.21
CA LYS A 19 0.25 -1.21 -12.56
C LYS A 19 -1.04 -0.57 -13.06
N ARG A 20 -1.87 -1.31 -13.80
CA ARG A 20 -3.20 -0.81 -14.20
C ARG A 20 -4.06 -0.52 -12.99
N ILE A 21 -4.06 -1.41 -12.02
CA ILE A 21 -4.79 -1.21 -10.77
C ILE A 21 -4.29 0.04 -10.04
N PHE A 22 -2.99 0.19 -9.91
CA PHE A 22 -2.36 1.35 -9.29
C PHE A 22 -2.70 2.64 -10.04
N LYS A 23 -2.53 2.64 -11.35
CA LYS A 23 -2.82 3.81 -12.19
C LYS A 23 -4.28 4.24 -12.07
N GLU A 24 -5.20 3.29 -12.07
CA GLU A 24 -6.63 3.57 -11.90
C GLU A 24 -6.91 4.24 -10.56
N VAL A 25 -6.30 3.77 -9.48
CA VAL A 25 -6.42 4.42 -8.17
C VAL A 25 -5.90 5.86 -8.24
N LEU A 26 -4.70 6.08 -8.81
CA LEU A 26 -4.13 7.43 -8.94
C LEU A 26 -5.00 8.36 -9.77
N ASP A 27 -5.55 7.86 -10.88
CA ASP A 27 -6.38 8.66 -11.78
C ASP A 27 -7.69 9.08 -11.12
N ASN A 28 -8.17 8.33 -10.12
CA ASN A 28 -9.37 8.64 -9.37
C ASN A 28 -9.10 9.48 -8.11
N ARG A 29 -7.87 9.93 -7.90
CA ARG A 29 -7.50 10.79 -6.78
C ARG A 29 -7.31 12.23 -7.21
N PRO A 30 -7.39 13.20 -6.28
CA PRO A 30 -7.18 14.62 -6.61
C PRO A 30 -5.81 14.86 -7.23
N SER A 31 -5.71 15.94 -8.02
CA SER A 31 -4.43 16.39 -8.55
C SER A 31 -3.44 16.64 -7.41
N GLY A 32 -2.17 16.36 -7.64
CA GLY A 32 -1.14 16.46 -6.61
C GLY A 32 -0.88 15.18 -5.84
N MET A 33 -1.70 14.14 -6.00
CA MET A 33 -1.48 12.86 -5.32
C MET A 33 -0.15 12.22 -5.74
N ARG A 34 0.20 12.30 -7.03
CA ARG A 34 1.48 11.77 -7.52
C ARG A 34 2.68 12.46 -6.87
N LEU A 35 2.61 13.77 -6.70
CA LEU A 35 3.67 14.53 -6.03
C LEU A 35 3.75 14.17 -4.54
N ARG A 36 2.60 14.06 -3.89
CA ARG A 36 2.52 13.66 -2.49
C ARG A 36 3.11 12.26 -2.29
N LEU A 37 2.79 11.33 -3.18
CA LEU A 37 3.33 9.98 -3.14
C LEU A 37 4.85 9.97 -3.36
N ALA A 38 5.34 10.75 -4.32
CA ALA A 38 6.77 10.89 -4.58
C ALA A 38 7.52 11.38 -3.33
N HIS A 39 7.00 12.39 -2.65
CA HIS A 39 7.56 12.89 -1.39
C HIS A 39 7.58 11.81 -0.31
N ALA A 40 6.48 11.08 -0.15
CA ALA A 40 6.37 10.03 0.87
C ALA A 40 7.37 8.89 0.64
N MET A 41 7.70 8.60 -0.62
CA MET A 41 8.67 7.57 -0.99
C MET A 41 10.12 8.08 -1.04
N GLY A 42 10.35 9.39 -0.86
CA GLY A 42 11.66 9.99 -1.04
C GLY A 42 12.15 9.97 -2.49
N LYS A 43 11.23 10.04 -3.44
CA LYS A 43 11.51 9.96 -4.88
C LYS A 43 10.94 11.18 -5.60
N ASN A 44 11.12 11.23 -6.91
CA ASN A 44 10.58 12.31 -7.76
C ASN A 44 9.34 11.84 -8.53
N ARG A 45 8.68 12.78 -9.22
CA ARG A 45 7.47 12.49 -10.02
C ARG A 45 7.73 11.50 -11.15
N SER A 46 8.91 11.54 -11.76
CA SER A 46 9.29 10.62 -12.84
C SER A 46 9.30 9.18 -12.35
N PHE A 47 9.77 8.95 -11.13
CA PHE A 47 9.74 7.62 -10.53
C PHE A 47 8.29 7.11 -10.38
N VAL A 48 7.39 7.96 -9.88
CA VAL A 48 5.97 7.59 -9.74
C VAL A 48 5.36 7.26 -11.11
N SER A 49 5.68 8.06 -12.12
CA SER A 49 5.21 7.79 -13.50
C SER A 49 5.70 6.44 -14.02
N GLN A 50 6.96 6.11 -13.77
CA GLN A 50 7.53 4.83 -14.22
C GLN A 50 6.89 3.63 -13.53
N ILE A 51 6.67 3.69 -12.22
CA ILE A 51 6.10 2.56 -11.48
C ILE A 51 4.58 2.43 -11.66
N SER A 52 3.89 3.49 -12.06
CA SER A 52 2.43 3.48 -12.24
C SER A 52 1.99 3.25 -13.68
N ASN A 53 2.88 3.44 -14.66
CA ASN A 53 2.52 3.29 -16.07
C ASN A 53 2.77 1.85 -16.54
N PRO A 54 1.71 1.14 -17.01
CA PRO A 54 1.85 -0.24 -17.47
C PRO A 54 2.81 -0.44 -18.63
N ILE A 55 3.10 0.62 -19.40
CA ILE A 55 4.01 0.56 -20.56
C ILE A 55 5.45 0.30 -20.10
N TYR A 56 5.84 0.83 -18.94
CA TYR A 56 7.19 0.64 -18.43
C TYR A 56 7.31 -0.67 -17.65
N PRO A 57 8.27 -1.56 -17.99
CA PRO A 57 8.42 -2.85 -17.30
C PRO A 57 9.13 -2.75 -15.94
N VAL A 58 9.36 -1.56 -15.43
CA VAL A 58 10.01 -1.33 -14.14
C VAL A 58 9.12 -1.80 -13.00
N PRO A 59 9.53 -2.80 -12.21
CA PRO A 59 8.71 -3.29 -11.09
C PRO A 59 8.65 -2.28 -9.95
N ILE A 60 7.56 -2.33 -9.19
CA ILE A 60 7.44 -1.55 -7.95
C ILE A 60 8.22 -2.29 -6.86
N PRO A 61 9.20 -1.63 -6.21
CA PRO A 61 9.91 -2.24 -5.09
C PRO A 61 8.98 -2.57 -3.92
N VAL A 62 9.16 -3.74 -3.31
CA VAL A 62 8.32 -4.22 -2.21
C VAL A 62 8.23 -3.20 -1.07
N HIS A 63 9.34 -2.57 -0.72
CA HIS A 63 9.39 -1.65 0.42
C HIS A 63 8.57 -0.37 0.22
N HIS A 64 8.11 -0.07 -0.99
CA HIS A 64 7.22 1.06 -1.26
C HIS A 64 5.73 0.72 -1.20
N LEU A 65 5.37 -0.57 -1.13
CA LEU A 65 3.96 -0.97 -1.23
C LEU A 65 3.10 -0.40 -0.12
N ASN A 66 3.56 -0.45 1.13
CA ASN A 66 2.79 0.08 2.26
C ASN A 66 2.56 1.59 2.12
N THR A 67 3.59 2.34 1.72
CA THR A 67 3.47 3.78 1.49
C THR A 67 2.44 4.07 0.41
N ILE A 68 2.46 3.31 -0.68
CA ILE A 68 1.50 3.46 -1.78
C ILE A 68 0.07 3.22 -1.28
N PHE A 69 -0.16 2.14 -0.54
CA PHE A 69 -1.49 1.80 -0.03
C PHE A 69 -2.03 2.86 0.92
N GLU A 70 -1.19 3.39 1.80
CA GLU A 70 -1.58 4.41 2.76
C GLU A 70 -1.84 5.77 2.11
N VAL A 71 -0.88 6.27 1.34
CA VAL A 71 -0.95 7.61 0.73
C VAL A 71 -2.09 7.69 -0.29
N CYS A 72 -2.25 6.64 -1.09
CA CYS A 72 -3.27 6.60 -2.15
C CYS A 72 -4.63 6.10 -1.66
N HIS A 73 -4.73 5.69 -0.40
CA HIS A 73 -5.98 5.21 0.21
C HIS A 73 -6.61 4.06 -0.59
N PHE A 74 -5.87 2.99 -0.77
CA PHE A 74 -6.40 1.80 -1.44
C PHE A 74 -7.56 1.21 -0.65
N ALA A 75 -8.69 0.99 -1.32
CA ALA A 75 -9.79 0.24 -0.73
C ALA A 75 -9.35 -1.23 -0.51
N PRO A 76 -9.85 -1.90 0.56
CA PRO A 76 -9.44 -3.28 0.83
C PRO A 76 -9.58 -4.25 -0.35
N PRO A 77 -10.68 -4.26 -1.13
CA PRO A 77 -10.76 -5.14 -2.30
C PRO A 77 -9.72 -4.83 -3.38
N THR A 78 -9.43 -3.55 -3.59
CA THR A 78 -8.43 -3.10 -4.56
C THR A 78 -7.03 -3.51 -4.13
N LYS A 79 -6.73 -3.38 -2.83
CA LYS A 79 -5.46 -3.83 -2.25
C LYS A 79 -5.26 -5.33 -2.44
N VAL A 80 -6.28 -6.13 -2.20
CA VAL A 80 -6.23 -7.59 -2.41
C VAL A 80 -5.97 -7.92 -3.87
N ALA A 81 -6.69 -7.28 -4.79
CA ALA A 81 -6.49 -7.50 -6.24
C ALA A 81 -5.07 -7.12 -6.68
N PHE A 82 -4.56 -6.00 -6.18
CA PHE A 82 -3.19 -5.56 -6.44
C PHE A 82 -2.17 -6.59 -5.93
N LEU A 83 -2.30 -7.04 -4.69
CA LEU A 83 -1.36 -7.98 -4.09
C LEU A 83 -1.37 -9.34 -4.78
N LYS A 84 -2.53 -9.81 -5.26
CA LYS A 84 -2.62 -11.04 -6.05
C LYS A 84 -1.84 -10.92 -7.37
N ALA A 85 -2.00 -9.81 -8.07
CA ALA A 85 -1.27 -9.56 -9.31
C ALA A 85 0.22 -9.39 -9.04
N TYR A 86 0.59 -8.69 -7.98
CA TYR A 86 1.97 -8.51 -7.57
C TYR A 86 2.66 -9.84 -7.23
N ALA A 87 1.98 -10.71 -6.50
CA ALA A 87 2.49 -12.04 -6.17
C ALA A 87 2.72 -12.91 -7.40
N ARG A 88 1.83 -12.83 -8.40
CA ARG A 88 2.02 -13.53 -9.68
C ARG A 88 3.22 -13.00 -10.45
N ALA A 89 3.42 -11.67 -10.43
CA ALA A 89 4.56 -11.04 -11.12
C ALA A 89 5.88 -11.34 -10.43
N HIS A 90 5.88 -11.44 -9.12
CA HIS A 90 7.09 -11.55 -8.32
C HIS A 90 6.99 -12.67 -7.26
N PRO A 91 6.94 -13.96 -7.69
CA PRO A 91 6.78 -15.07 -6.74
C PRO A 91 7.86 -15.12 -5.65
N ARG A 92 9.09 -14.71 -5.98
CA ARG A 92 10.23 -14.71 -5.04
C ARG A 92 10.10 -13.66 -3.94
N ARG A 93 9.19 -12.70 -4.10
CA ARG A 93 8.93 -11.63 -3.12
C ARG A 93 7.76 -11.95 -2.20
N MET A 94 7.12 -13.12 -2.38
CA MET A 94 5.96 -13.54 -1.59
C MET A 94 6.23 -13.53 -0.08
N GLY A 95 7.40 -14.05 0.34
CA GLY A 95 7.79 -14.04 1.75
C GLY A 95 7.86 -12.64 2.35
N ARG A 96 8.34 -11.66 1.57
CA ARG A 96 8.38 -10.26 2.02
C ARG A 96 6.98 -9.63 2.08
N LEU A 97 6.06 -10.08 1.23
CA LEU A 97 4.67 -9.63 1.27
C LEU A 97 3.97 -10.13 2.54
N ASP A 98 4.32 -11.33 2.99
CA ASP A 98 3.80 -11.89 4.24
C ASP A 98 4.33 -11.10 5.46
N GLU A 99 5.46 -10.43 5.33
CA GLU A 99 6.02 -9.55 6.36
C GLU A 99 5.29 -8.20 6.44
N ILE A 100 4.49 -7.84 5.42
CA ILE A 100 3.68 -6.64 5.46
C ILE A 100 2.56 -6.87 6.48
N PRO A 101 2.50 -6.06 7.56
CA PRO A 101 1.47 -6.25 8.57
C PRO A 101 0.08 -6.20 7.96
N ARG A 102 -0.73 -7.18 8.29
CA ARG A 102 -2.14 -7.15 7.92
C ARG A 102 -2.85 -6.16 8.82
N GLU A 103 -3.28 -5.06 8.23
CA GLU A 103 -4.01 -4.05 8.97
C GLU A 103 -5.51 -4.24 8.79
N ARG A 104 -6.22 -4.05 9.85
CA ARG A 104 -7.67 -3.90 9.82
C ARG A 104 -8.04 -2.60 10.50
N THR A 105 -9.05 -1.95 9.97
CA THR A 105 -9.49 -0.64 10.46
C THR A 105 -10.74 -0.81 11.30
N ILE A 106 -10.74 -0.21 12.47
CA ILE A 106 -11.92 -0.11 13.32
C ILE A 106 -12.31 1.37 13.35
N MET A 107 -13.55 1.64 13.02
CA MET A 107 -14.07 3.01 13.09
C MET A 107 -14.72 3.22 14.47
N LEU A 108 -14.17 4.18 15.21
CA LEU A 108 -14.72 4.57 16.51
C LEU A 108 -15.40 5.93 16.40
N HIS A 109 -16.61 6.01 16.91
CA HIS A 109 -17.33 7.28 17.03
C HIS A 109 -17.12 7.81 18.45
N LEU A 110 -16.34 8.89 18.56
CA LEU A 110 -16.02 9.50 19.83
C LEU A 110 -16.81 10.79 20.02
N PRO A 111 -17.21 11.11 21.25
CA PRO A 111 -17.85 12.40 21.51
C PRO A 111 -16.86 13.55 21.30
N ASP A 112 -17.38 14.65 20.80
CA ASP A 112 -16.64 15.91 20.75
C ASP A 112 -16.63 16.51 22.15
N LEU A 113 -15.46 16.70 22.72
CA LEU A 113 -15.31 17.27 24.09
C LEU A 113 -15.39 18.79 24.10
N GLY A 114 -15.65 19.42 22.94
CA GLY A 114 -15.81 20.87 22.83
C GLY A 114 -14.53 21.66 22.92
N ASN A 115 -13.36 20.99 22.91
CA ASN A 115 -12.05 21.61 23.02
C ASN A 115 -11.06 20.79 22.22
N SER A 116 -10.35 21.43 21.29
CA SER A 116 -9.41 20.74 20.40
C SER A 116 -8.25 20.09 21.16
N LYS A 117 -7.80 20.67 22.25
CA LYS A 117 -6.73 20.06 23.08
C LYS A 117 -7.20 18.79 23.77
N ARG A 118 -8.44 18.77 24.27
CA ARG A 118 -9.03 17.58 24.90
C ARG A 118 -9.28 16.48 23.89
N ASN A 119 -9.77 16.84 22.70
CA ASN A 119 -9.97 15.89 21.62
C ASN A 119 -8.63 15.25 21.19
N ALA A 120 -7.59 16.05 21.01
CA ALA A 120 -6.26 15.57 20.67
C ALA A 120 -5.67 14.66 21.76
N LEU A 121 -5.91 15.01 23.03
CA LEU A 121 -5.46 14.17 24.16
C LEU A 121 -6.18 12.81 24.16
N LEU A 122 -7.49 12.81 23.93
CA LEU A 122 -8.28 11.57 23.83
C LEU A 122 -7.77 10.69 22.69
N ASP A 123 -7.53 11.28 21.52
CA ASP A 123 -7.01 10.56 20.36
C ASP A 123 -5.63 9.94 20.65
N SER A 124 -4.75 10.70 21.28
CA SER A 124 -3.40 10.24 21.65
C SER A 124 -3.44 9.09 22.65
N LEU A 125 -4.31 9.19 23.66
CA LEU A 125 -4.46 8.15 24.68
C LEU A 125 -5.03 6.85 24.08
N LEU A 126 -5.97 6.96 23.16
CA LEU A 126 -6.52 5.79 22.49
C LEU A 126 -5.47 5.10 21.61
N GLN A 127 -4.67 5.87 20.89
CA GLN A 127 -3.58 5.32 20.07
C GLN A 127 -2.53 4.61 20.93
N GLU A 128 -2.15 5.22 22.05
CA GLU A 128 -1.20 4.63 22.99
C GLU A 128 -1.75 3.35 23.63
N PHE A 129 -3.01 3.38 24.05
CA PHE A 129 -3.70 2.21 24.60
C PHE A 129 -3.73 1.06 23.59
N ALA A 130 -4.08 1.35 22.34
CA ALA A 130 -4.09 0.35 21.27
C ALA A 130 -2.71 -0.27 21.06
N ARG A 131 -1.66 0.54 21.05
CA ARG A 131 -0.28 0.05 20.91
C ARG A 131 0.12 -0.88 22.05
N ARG A 132 -0.22 -0.54 23.28
CA ARG A 132 0.07 -1.36 24.45
C ARG A 132 -0.68 -2.68 24.42
N LEU A 133 -1.97 -2.66 24.05
CA LEU A 133 -2.76 -3.89 23.89
C LEU A 133 -2.18 -4.80 22.84
N ILE A 134 -1.81 -4.27 21.69
CA ILE A 134 -1.23 -5.04 20.59
C ILE A 134 0.07 -5.71 21.07
N ALA A 135 0.95 -4.96 21.74
CA ALA A 135 2.20 -5.51 22.27
C ALA A 135 1.96 -6.66 23.25
N ILE A 136 1.00 -6.52 24.15
CA ILE A 136 0.65 -7.56 25.11
C ILE A 136 0.13 -8.82 24.39
N LEU A 137 -0.76 -8.64 23.41
CA LEU A 137 -1.37 -9.76 22.68
C LEU A 137 -0.39 -10.46 21.74
N GLN A 138 0.60 -9.74 21.20
CA GLN A 138 1.64 -10.32 20.36
C GLN A 138 2.65 -11.14 21.18
N ASP A 139 2.86 -10.80 22.43
CA ASP A 139 3.77 -11.53 23.31
C ASP A 139 3.16 -12.84 23.83
N GLU A 140 1.86 -13.04 23.70
CA GLU A 140 1.16 -14.29 24.06
C GLU A 140 1.26 -15.31 22.91
N LYS A 141 2.43 -15.92 22.75
CA LYS A 141 2.60 -17.05 21.82
C LYS A 141 2.70 -18.36 22.56
#